data_7ef23c23cb3b318b97574b1bf5fac0a0
#
_entry.id   7ef23c23cb3b318b97574b1bf5fac0a0
#
_cell.length_a   1.000
_cell.length_b   1.000
_cell.length_c   1.000
_cell.angle_alpha   90.00
_cell.angle_beta   90.00
_cell.angle_gamma   90.00
#
_symmetry.space_group_name_H-M   'P 1'
#
loop_
_entity.id
_entity.type
_entity.pdbx_description
1 polymer ?
#
loop_
_entity_poly.entity_id
_entity_poly.type
_entity_poly.pdbx_seq_one_letter_code
_entity_poly.pdbx_strand_id
1 'polypeptide(L)'
;MKIKRVDVRQPETNTRLLVLQKKCLPSDKPYDTNHGYWWIATKDGVDCGFAGLVYSSRWSDCGYLVRCGVVADYRGFGLQKKFIRVRIRQAKALGLNWLITSTYDNPASANSLISCGFKMFDPTNPWMTKHTSYWRLKLE
;
A
#
# COMPACT_ATOMS: atom_id res chain seq x y z
N MET A 1 11.80 12.36 7.11
CA MET A 1 11.28 11.73 5.88
C MET A 1 9.99 12.40 5.47
N LYS A 2 9.82 12.64 4.19
CA LYS A 2 8.62 13.25 3.64
C LYS A 2 7.88 12.22 2.78
N ILE A 3 6.57 12.13 2.97
CA ILE A 3 5.70 11.30 2.13
C ILE A 3 4.87 12.26 1.28
N LYS A 4 4.95 12.09 -0.05
CA LYS A 4 4.18 12.90 -0.98
C LYS A 4 3.43 12.01 -1.95
N ARG A 5 2.19 12.39 -2.26
CA ARG A 5 1.47 11.79 -3.37
C ARG A 5 2.13 12.22 -4.67
N VAL A 6 2.30 11.27 -5.58
CA VAL A 6 2.97 11.50 -6.86
C VAL A 6 1.99 11.35 -8.02
N ASP A 7 2.27 12.04 -9.11
CA ASP A 7 1.41 12.02 -10.29
C ASP A 7 1.89 10.94 -11.25
N VAL A 8 1.13 9.83 -11.33
CA VAL A 8 1.48 8.69 -12.17
C VAL A 8 1.27 8.94 -13.67
N ARG A 9 0.71 10.09 -14.05
CA ARG A 9 0.67 10.52 -15.45
C ARG A 9 2.04 10.98 -15.94
N GLN A 10 2.97 11.28 -15.03
CA GLN A 10 4.34 11.67 -15.36
C GLN A 10 5.21 10.44 -15.52
N PRO A 11 5.89 10.25 -16.69
CA PRO A 11 6.74 9.08 -16.91
C PRO A 11 7.82 8.89 -15.87
N GLU A 12 8.40 9.98 -15.35
CA GLU A 12 9.46 9.93 -14.32
C GLU A 12 8.93 9.31 -13.03
N THR A 13 7.68 9.57 -12.68
CA THR A 13 7.05 9.00 -11.50
C THR A 13 6.97 7.49 -11.61
N ASN A 14 6.50 6.98 -12.75
CA ASN A 14 6.40 5.54 -12.97
C ASN A 14 7.76 4.88 -12.97
N THR A 15 8.78 5.53 -13.49
CA THR A 15 10.16 5.02 -13.45
C THR A 15 10.66 4.92 -12.00
N ARG A 16 10.42 5.93 -11.17
CA ARG A 16 10.79 5.91 -9.75
C ARG A 16 10.08 4.79 -9.01
N LEU A 17 8.79 4.62 -9.25
CA LEU A 17 8.00 3.57 -8.63
C LEU A 17 8.48 2.17 -9.06
N LEU A 18 8.86 1.99 -10.32
CA LEU A 18 9.40 0.72 -10.80
C LEU A 18 10.73 0.38 -10.12
N VAL A 19 11.62 1.37 -10.00
CA VAL A 19 12.91 1.19 -9.31
C VAL A 19 12.67 0.78 -7.85
N LEU A 20 11.75 1.46 -7.16
CA LEU A 20 11.42 1.14 -5.78
C LEU A 20 10.81 -0.26 -5.64
N GLN A 21 9.92 -0.65 -6.56
CA GLN A 21 9.36 -2.00 -6.56
C GLN A 21 10.45 -3.07 -6.68
N LYS A 22 11.36 -2.90 -7.61
CA LYS A 22 12.45 -3.85 -7.81
C LYS A 22 13.39 -3.91 -6.61
N LYS A 23 13.63 -2.78 -5.97
CA LYS A 23 14.51 -2.69 -4.80
C LYS A 23 13.86 -3.29 -3.55
N CYS A 24 12.57 -3.02 -3.33
CA CYS A 24 11.86 -3.43 -2.11
C CYS A 24 11.21 -4.80 -2.23
N LEU A 25 10.76 -5.17 -3.43
CA LEU A 25 10.00 -6.39 -3.69
C LEU A 25 10.60 -7.13 -4.89
N PRO A 26 11.87 -7.57 -4.80
CA PRO A 26 12.58 -8.11 -5.95
C PRO A 26 12.01 -9.43 -6.47
N SER A 27 11.30 -10.18 -5.64
CA SER A 27 10.70 -11.46 -6.02
C SER A 27 9.33 -11.32 -6.65
N ASP A 28 8.74 -10.11 -6.59
CA ASP A 28 7.39 -9.88 -7.09
C ASP A 28 7.44 -9.31 -8.51
N LYS A 29 6.48 -9.74 -9.34
CA LYS A 29 6.27 -9.10 -10.63
C LYS A 29 5.87 -7.64 -10.40
N PRO A 30 6.49 -6.67 -11.12
CA PRO A 30 6.12 -5.27 -10.96
C PRO A 30 4.64 -5.03 -11.21
N TYR A 31 4.03 -4.22 -10.35
CA TYR A 31 2.65 -3.80 -10.45
C TYR A 31 2.55 -2.60 -11.40
N ASP A 32 1.49 -2.55 -12.20
CA ASP A 32 1.23 -1.41 -13.10
C ASP A 32 0.77 -0.21 -12.26
N THR A 33 1.59 0.84 -12.25
CA THR A 33 1.33 2.07 -11.48
C THR A 33 0.64 3.16 -12.30
N ASN A 34 0.16 2.87 -13.50
CA ASN A 34 -0.48 3.87 -14.37
C ASN A 34 -1.87 4.30 -13.88
N HIS A 35 -2.40 3.68 -12.85
CA HIS A 35 -3.70 3.99 -12.27
C HIS A 35 -3.61 3.99 -10.75
N GLY A 36 -4.63 4.56 -10.10
CA GLY A 36 -4.68 4.63 -8.65
C GLY A 36 -3.93 5.84 -8.09
N TYR A 37 -3.70 5.77 -6.79
CA TYR A 37 -3.03 6.83 -6.03
C TYR A 37 -1.75 6.27 -5.45
N TRP A 38 -0.65 6.98 -5.64
CA TRP A 38 0.67 6.51 -5.25
C TRP A 38 1.42 7.55 -4.45
N TRP A 39 2.24 7.11 -3.52
CA TRP A 39 3.06 7.95 -2.66
C TRP A 39 4.48 7.46 -2.70
N ILE A 40 5.41 8.41 -2.63
CA ILE A 40 6.85 8.12 -2.47
C ILE A 40 7.32 8.86 -1.22
N ALA A 41 8.07 8.16 -0.39
CA ALA A 41 8.77 8.75 0.74
C ALA A 41 10.20 9.09 0.33
N THR A 42 10.65 10.28 0.72
CA THR A 42 12.03 10.71 0.47
C THR A 42 12.68 11.17 1.75
N LYS A 43 13.98 10.99 1.81
CA LYS A 43 14.83 11.56 2.85
C LYS A 43 16.09 12.13 2.18
N ASP A 44 16.33 13.44 2.38
CA ASP A 44 17.48 14.13 1.78
C ASP A 44 17.58 13.90 0.26
N GLY A 45 16.43 13.92 -0.42
CA GLY A 45 16.37 13.72 -1.87
C GLY A 45 16.44 12.27 -2.34
N VAL A 46 16.53 11.31 -1.42
CA VAL A 46 16.63 9.89 -1.76
C VAL A 46 15.26 9.21 -1.57
N ASP A 47 14.82 8.47 -2.59
CA ASP A 47 13.60 7.68 -2.51
C ASP A 47 13.79 6.49 -1.56
N CYS A 48 13.01 6.43 -0.49
CA CYS A 48 13.18 5.42 0.54
C CYS A 48 11.98 4.50 0.75
N GLY A 49 10.88 4.74 0.04
CA GLY A 49 9.73 3.86 0.13
C GLY A 49 8.59 4.33 -0.77
N PHE A 50 7.61 3.47 -0.95
CA PHE A 50 6.45 3.76 -1.79
C PHE A 50 5.23 2.99 -1.31
N ALA A 51 4.05 3.44 -1.71
CA ALA A 51 2.79 2.74 -1.44
C ALA A 51 1.71 3.15 -2.44
N GLY A 52 0.79 2.25 -2.69
CA GLY A 52 -0.30 2.48 -3.62
C GLY A 52 -1.67 2.19 -3.02
N LEU A 53 -2.68 2.86 -3.57
CA LEU A 53 -4.09 2.68 -3.27
C LEU A 53 -4.84 2.65 -4.60
N VAL A 54 -5.62 1.62 -4.82
CA VAL A 54 -6.47 1.51 -6.01
C VAL A 54 -7.91 1.25 -5.58
N TYR A 55 -8.86 1.47 -6.49
CA TYR A 55 -10.23 1.04 -6.26
C TYR A 55 -10.29 -0.48 -6.32
N SER A 56 -11.01 -1.10 -5.38
CA SER A 56 -11.21 -2.53 -5.41
C SER A 56 -12.08 -2.92 -6.61
N SER A 57 -11.71 -4.00 -7.28
CA SER A 57 -12.55 -4.62 -8.31
C SER A 57 -13.55 -5.62 -7.73
N ARG A 58 -13.49 -5.88 -6.43
CA ARG A 58 -14.27 -6.93 -5.79
C ARG A 58 -15.48 -6.41 -5.04
N TRP A 59 -15.34 -5.25 -4.40
CA TRP A 59 -16.41 -4.61 -3.65
C TRP A 59 -16.57 -3.16 -4.11
N SER A 60 -17.81 -2.70 -4.21
CA SER A 60 -18.10 -1.28 -4.44
C SER A 60 -17.73 -0.47 -3.19
N ASP A 61 -17.46 0.82 -3.38
CA ASP A 61 -17.11 1.77 -2.31
C ASP A 61 -15.94 1.29 -1.44
N CYS A 62 -15.01 0.56 -2.04
CA CYS A 62 -13.89 -0.05 -1.36
C CYS A 62 -12.59 0.25 -2.08
N GLY A 63 -11.56 0.60 -1.32
CA GLY A 63 -10.21 0.72 -1.82
C GLY A 63 -9.37 -0.50 -1.46
N TYR A 64 -8.35 -0.75 -2.25
CA TYR A 64 -7.39 -1.83 -2.01
C TYR A 64 -6.02 -1.23 -1.78
N LEU A 65 -5.40 -1.59 -0.65
CA LEU A 65 -4.01 -1.22 -0.39
C LEU A 65 -3.13 -2.18 -1.18
N VAL A 66 -2.60 -1.70 -2.29
CA VAL A 66 -1.69 -2.48 -3.13
C VAL A 66 -0.25 -2.30 -2.64
N ARG A 67 0.70 -2.61 -3.43
CA ARG A 67 2.13 -2.62 -3.14
C ARG A 67 2.56 -1.54 -2.15
N CYS A 68 3.37 -1.93 -1.18
CA CYS A 68 4.04 -1.04 -0.26
C CYS A 68 5.42 -1.61 0.02
N GLY A 69 6.44 -0.78 -0.05
CA GLY A 69 7.80 -1.19 0.23
C GLY A 69 8.59 -0.08 0.89
N VAL A 70 9.52 -0.49 1.74
CA VAL A 70 10.46 0.41 2.40
C VAL A 70 11.87 -0.13 2.11
N VAL A 71 12.74 0.75 1.60
CA VAL A 71 14.13 0.39 1.33
C VAL A 71 14.80 -0.02 2.64
N ALA A 72 15.59 -1.08 2.61
CA ALA A 72 16.12 -1.76 3.81
C ALA A 72 16.72 -0.81 4.83
N ASP A 73 17.52 0.16 4.40
CA ASP A 73 18.21 1.09 5.30
C ASP A 73 17.24 2.05 6.03
N TYR A 74 16.00 2.13 5.58
CA TYR A 74 14.99 3.04 6.14
C TYR A 74 13.89 2.31 6.90
N ARG A 75 14.05 1.01 7.14
CA ARG A 75 13.13 0.21 7.93
C ARG A 75 13.31 0.50 9.43
N GLY A 76 12.26 0.25 10.20
CA GLY A 76 12.30 0.44 11.65
C GLY A 76 11.98 1.87 12.11
N PHE A 77 11.59 2.77 11.21
CA PHE A 77 11.24 4.16 11.54
C PHE A 77 9.75 4.46 11.42
N GLY A 78 8.91 3.43 11.34
CA GLY A 78 7.46 3.59 11.29
C GLY A 78 6.92 4.05 9.93
N LEU A 79 7.71 3.97 8.86
CA LEU A 79 7.32 4.46 7.55
C LEU A 79 6.12 3.68 6.98
N GLN A 80 6.07 2.37 7.20
CA GLN A 80 4.96 1.54 6.72
C GLN A 80 3.63 1.98 7.32
N LYS A 81 3.58 2.27 8.61
CA LYS A 81 2.37 2.79 9.27
C LYS A 81 1.97 4.16 8.72
N LYS A 82 2.94 5.02 8.46
CA LYS A 82 2.68 6.33 7.85
C LYS A 82 2.07 6.18 6.46
N PHE A 83 2.53 5.23 5.67
CA PHE A 83 1.95 4.91 4.37
C PHE A 83 0.50 4.42 4.51
N ILE A 84 0.23 3.59 5.50
CA ILE A 84 -1.15 3.13 5.74
C ILE A 84 -2.04 4.33 6.08
N ARG A 85 -1.58 5.22 6.95
CA ARG A 85 -2.37 6.39 7.39
C ARG A 85 -2.67 7.37 6.26
N VAL A 86 -1.71 7.65 5.37
CA VAL A 86 -1.96 8.55 4.23
C VAL A 86 -2.95 7.92 3.26
N ARG A 87 -2.91 6.60 3.09
CA ARG A 87 -3.86 5.90 2.22
C ARG A 87 -5.27 5.88 2.84
N ILE A 88 -5.39 5.72 4.15
CA ILE A 88 -6.67 5.85 4.86
C ILE A 88 -7.25 7.24 4.64
N ARG A 89 -6.43 8.28 4.79
CA ARG A 89 -6.87 9.66 4.59
C ARG A 89 -7.37 9.89 3.18
N GLN A 90 -6.64 9.39 2.18
CA GLN A 90 -7.04 9.50 0.78
C GLN A 90 -8.34 8.76 0.51
N ALA A 91 -8.51 7.56 1.05
CA ALA A 91 -9.72 6.77 0.88
C ALA A 91 -10.94 7.50 1.47
N LYS A 92 -10.79 8.12 2.63
CA LYS A 92 -11.86 8.93 3.22
C LYS A 92 -12.21 10.13 2.33
N ALA A 93 -11.21 10.80 1.79
CA ALA A 93 -11.42 11.95 0.90
C ALA A 93 -12.13 11.53 -0.39
N LEU A 94 -11.94 10.29 -0.84
CA LEU A 94 -12.64 9.74 -2.00
C LEU A 94 -14.07 9.29 -1.70
N GLY A 95 -14.49 9.33 -0.44
CA GLY A 95 -15.82 8.86 -0.03
C GLY A 95 -15.96 7.36 0.04
N LEU A 96 -14.86 6.62 0.10
CA LEU A 96 -14.90 5.16 0.21
C LEU A 96 -15.34 4.75 1.61
N ASN A 97 -16.04 3.63 1.70
CA ASN A 97 -16.54 3.09 2.96
C ASN A 97 -15.62 2.04 3.58
N TRP A 98 -14.80 1.39 2.75
CA TRP A 98 -13.95 0.30 3.18
C TRP A 98 -12.58 0.35 2.54
N LEU A 99 -11.59 -0.16 3.26
CA LEU A 99 -10.29 -0.54 2.72
C LEU A 99 -10.07 -2.02 3.00
N ILE A 100 -9.51 -2.71 1.99
CA ILE A 100 -9.12 -4.12 2.12
C ILE A 100 -7.67 -4.28 1.66
N THR A 101 -7.04 -5.34 2.12
CA THR A 101 -5.73 -5.76 1.65
C THR A 101 -5.46 -7.20 2.07
N SER A 102 -4.32 -7.71 1.67
CA SER A 102 -3.88 -9.06 2.00
C SER A 102 -2.42 -9.06 2.40
N THR A 103 -2.04 -10.03 3.26
CA THR A 103 -0.65 -10.27 3.62
C THR A 103 -0.37 -11.75 3.51
N TYR A 104 0.88 -12.08 3.12
CA TYR A 104 1.33 -13.46 3.05
C TYR A 104 2.68 -13.55 3.74
N ASP A 105 2.73 -14.32 4.84
CA ASP A 105 3.96 -14.58 5.60
C ASP A 105 4.77 -13.30 5.89
N ASN A 106 4.06 -12.26 6.34
CA ASN A 106 4.68 -10.96 6.61
C ASN A 106 4.14 -10.37 7.93
N PRO A 107 4.71 -10.81 9.08
CA PRO A 107 4.26 -10.32 10.39
C PRO A 107 4.39 -8.80 10.56
N ALA A 108 5.43 -8.19 9.99
CA ALA A 108 5.62 -6.74 10.10
C ALA A 108 4.48 -5.98 9.43
N SER A 109 4.06 -6.40 8.23
CA SER A 109 2.91 -5.80 7.54
C SER A 109 1.62 -6.03 8.31
N ALA A 110 1.38 -7.26 8.77
CA ALA A 110 0.19 -7.60 9.56
C ALA A 110 0.11 -6.74 10.82
N ASN A 111 1.20 -6.61 11.57
CA ASN A 111 1.24 -5.81 12.79
C ASN A 111 0.99 -4.31 12.51
N SER A 112 1.50 -3.80 11.41
CA SER A 112 1.25 -2.41 11.00
C SER A 112 -0.21 -2.18 10.69
N LEU A 113 -0.87 -3.13 10.00
CA LEU A 113 -2.31 -3.06 9.70
C LEU A 113 -3.13 -3.10 10.99
N ILE A 114 -2.82 -4.03 11.90
CA ILE A 114 -3.51 -4.14 13.20
C ILE A 114 -3.40 -2.82 13.97
N SER A 115 -2.22 -2.23 14.04
CA SER A 115 -2.04 -0.98 14.77
C SER A 115 -2.74 0.21 14.13
N CYS A 116 -3.12 0.12 12.86
CA CYS A 116 -3.92 1.13 12.16
C CYS A 116 -5.42 0.82 12.14
N GLY A 117 -5.85 -0.21 12.87
CA GLY A 117 -7.26 -0.52 13.05
C GLY A 117 -7.84 -1.58 12.12
N PHE A 118 -7.04 -2.16 11.25
CA PHE A 118 -7.50 -3.24 10.37
C PHE A 118 -7.78 -4.50 11.18
N LYS A 119 -8.79 -5.24 10.74
CA LYS A 119 -9.17 -6.53 11.32
C LYS A 119 -9.10 -7.61 10.27
N MET A 120 -8.65 -8.78 10.69
CA MET A 120 -8.61 -9.95 9.82
C MET A 120 -10.02 -10.45 9.53
N PHE A 121 -10.25 -10.95 8.33
CA PHE A 121 -11.52 -11.54 7.96
C PHE A 121 -11.33 -12.66 6.93
N ASP A 122 -12.33 -13.52 6.81
CA ASP A 122 -12.35 -14.60 5.83
C ASP A 122 -13.30 -14.21 4.69
N PRO A 123 -12.77 -13.86 3.51
CA PRO A 123 -13.63 -13.52 2.38
C PRO A 123 -14.37 -14.75 1.84
N THR A 124 -15.58 -14.54 1.37
CA THR A 124 -16.39 -15.61 0.77
C THR A 124 -15.72 -16.21 -0.45
N ASN A 125 -15.10 -15.36 -1.26
CA ASN A 125 -14.37 -15.77 -2.47
C ASN A 125 -12.93 -15.26 -2.37
N PRO A 126 -12.02 -16.03 -1.71
CA PRO A 126 -10.62 -15.64 -1.61
C PRO A 126 -9.98 -15.46 -2.99
N TRP A 127 -9.21 -14.39 -3.15
CA TRP A 127 -8.63 -14.03 -4.46
C TRP A 127 -7.12 -14.22 -4.52
N MET A 128 -6.49 -14.63 -3.43
CA MET A 128 -5.05 -14.87 -3.35
C MET A 128 -4.77 -16.34 -3.05
N THR A 129 -3.50 -16.68 -2.96
CA THR A 129 -3.06 -18.04 -2.67
C THR A 129 -3.48 -18.50 -1.29
N LYS A 130 -3.44 -19.82 -1.09
CA LYS A 130 -3.69 -20.45 0.20
C LYS A 130 -2.74 -19.87 1.27
N HIS A 131 -3.20 -19.80 2.52
CA HIS A 131 -2.45 -19.22 3.66
C HIS A 131 -2.26 -17.71 3.60
N THR A 132 -2.94 -17.02 2.70
CA THR A 132 -3.00 -15.56 2.70
C THR A 132 -3.95 -15.08 3.80
N SER A 133 -3.56 -14.05 4.53
CA SER A 133 -4.42 -13.37 5.50
C SER A 133 -5.07 -12.15 4.83
N TYR A 134 -6.34 -11.94 5.11
CA TYR A 134 -7.12 -10.85 4.53
C TYR A 134 -7.52 -9.86 5.62
N TRP A 135 -7.43 -8.58 5.31
CA TRP A 135 -7.61 -7.50 6.27
C TRP A 135 -8.58 -6.48 5.72
N ARG A 136 -9.38 -5.89 6.60
CA ARG A 136 -10.30 -4.81 6.23
C ARG A 136 -10.39 -3.76 7.30
N LEU A 137 -10.70 -2.54 6.89
CA LEU A 137 -10.95 -1.39 7.74
C LEU A 137 -12.22 -0.71 7.25
N LYS A 138 -13.17 -0.49 8.16
CA LYS A 138 -14.34 0.33 7.86
C LYS A 138 -13.95 1.80 8.03
N LEU A 139 -14.24 2.60 7.02
CA LEU A 139 -13.97 4.04 7.05
C LEU A 139 -15.21 4.78 7.55
N GLU A 140 -14.96 5.85 8.28
CA GLU A 140 -16.03 6.67 8.85
C GLU A 140 -16.03 8.09 8.28
#